data_4f8bdf30de766e0e35f27a91860704db
#
_entry.id   4f8bdf30de766e0e35f27a91860704db
#
_cell.length_a   1.000
_cell.length_b   1.000
_cell.length_c   1.000
_cell.angle_alpha   90.00
_cell.angle_beta   90.00
_cell.angle_gamma   90.00
#
_symmetry.space_group_name_H-M   'P 1'
#
loop_
_entity.id
_entity.type
_entity.pdbx_description
1 polymer ?
#
loop_
_entity_poly.entity_id
_entity_poly.type
_entity_poly.pdbx_seq_one_letter_code
_entity_poly.pdbx_strand_id
1 'polypeptide(L)'
;NFNCVDKFPLNEKVDVVLRPEDVIFKEKDEGMINGVIISKIFKGVNYQYTIMIGKNEVIVKSTKSYELDSIAGLHIEPDGIHIMKKDFTMNVYTDAWIDKNNNVMIDDVPFECVITQLLPGSSIDEDGYVVSKDGQHKYDFNDADVVAEIPLDKIDVVDDIESDECEVVGEIVDLIYVGDHYRYILRTENEEDFVFVSTYSYNLNDTIGLKVKKEDIKLRLKKEVTEYEI
;
A
#
# COMPACT_ATOMS: atom_id res chain seq x y z
N ASN A 1 15.74 22.37 5.08
CA ASN A 1 14.78 22.27 3.96
C ASN A 1 15.38 21.38 2.90
N PHE A 2 14.59 20.43 2.40
CA PHE A 2 14.96 19.58 1.27
C PHE A 2 14.18 20.04 0.04
N ASN A 3 14.81 20.04 -1.12
CA ASN A 3 14.16 20.27 -2.40
C ASN A 3 13.95 18.92 -3.07
N CYS A 4 12.75 18.67 -3.61
CA CYS A 4 12.46 17.49 -4.41
C CYS A 4 11.79 17.93 -5.73
N VAL A 5 11.74 17.01 -6.68
CA VAL A 5 11.11 17.24 -7.99
C VAL A 5 9.60 17.03 -7.95
N ASP A 6 9.11 16.25 -6.96
CA ASP A 6 7.69 15.96 -6.79
C ASP A 6 6.91 17.19 -6.34
N LYS A 7 5.68 17.31 -6.81
CA LYS A 7 4.78 18.43 -6.49
C LYS A 7 3.57 17.92 -5.72
N PHE A 8 3.40 18.44 -4.51
CA PHE A 8 2.25 18.17 -3.65
C PHE A 8 1.55 19.47 -3.26
N PRO A 9 0.26 19.42 -2.90
CA PRO A 9 -0.44 20.56 -2.33
C PRO A 9 0.26 21.09 -1.07
N LEU A 10 0.12 22.37 -0.82
CA LEU A 10 0.69 22.98 0.40
C LEU A 10 0.03 22.40 1.65
N ASN A 11 0.84 22.07 2.64
CA ASN A 11 0.45 21.49 3.94
C ASN A 11 -0.09 20.05 3.86
N GLU A 12 0.08 19.35 2.75
CA GLU A 12 -0.22 17.92 2.69
C GLU A 12 0.81 17.15 3.52
N LYS A 13 0.32 16.18 4.32
CA LYS A 13 1.20 15.26 5.06
C LYS A 13 1.74 14.23 4.08
N VAL A 14 3.06 14.09 4.07
CA VAL A 14 3.76 13.19 3.15
C VAL A 14 4.77 12.33 3.89
N ASP A 15 5.05 11.16 3.36
CA ASP A 15 6.22 10.37 3.69
C ASP A 15 7.33 10.71 2.70
N VAL A 16 8.54 10.80 3.20
CA VAL A 16 9.75 11.01 2.38
C VAL A 16 10.47 9.69 2.26
N VAL A 17 10.59 9.20 1.05
CA VAL A 17 11.27 7.94 0.74
C VAL A 17 12.62 8.25 0.11
N LEU A 18 13.67 7.63 0.65
CA LEU A 18 15.04 7.75 0.19
C LEU A 18 15.60 6.37 -0.10
N ARG A 19 16.17 6.18 -1.27
CA ARG A 19 16.90 4.94 -1.57
C ARG A 19 18.29 5.02 -0.93
N PRO A 20 18.78 3.93 -0.32
CA PRO A 20 20.12 3.93 0.31
C PRO A 20 21.27 4.31 -0.61
N GLU A 21 21.14 4.09 -1.93
CA GLU A 21 22.09 4.45 -2.97
C GLU A 21 22.05 5.92 -3.40
N ASP A 22 20.95 6.63 -3.18
CA ASP A 22 20.77 8.04 -3.55
C ASP A 22 21.32 8.99 -2.48
N VAL A 23 21.65 8.45 -1.30
CA VAL A 23 22.28 9.21 -0.22
C VAL A 23 23.79 9.23 -0.40
N ILE A 24 24.36 10.41 -0.63
CA ILE A 24 25.76 10.62 -0.95
C ILE A 24 26.51 11.08 0.30
N PHE A 25 27.63 10.40 0.61
CA PHE A 25 28.53 10.86 1.66
C PHE A 25 29.28 12.11 1.26
N LYS A 26 29.36 13.07 2.15
CA LYS A 26 30.14 14.29 2.09
C LYS A 26 31.01 14.40 3.36
N GLU A 27 31.95 15.32 3.33
CA GLU A 27 32.68 15.70 4.56
C GLU A 27 31.69 16.30 5.58
N LYS A 28 32.10 16.24 6.86
CA LYS A 28 31.32 16.87 7.93
C LYS A 28 31.04 18.34 7.59
N ASP A 29 29.77 18.75 7.76
CA ASP A 29 29.26 20.10 7.49
C ASP A 29 29.21 20.52 6.00
N GLU A 30 29.59 19.63 5.07
CA GLU A 30 29.45 19.86 3.61
C GLU A 30 28.18 19.23 3.03
N GLY A 31 27.47 18.42 3.80
CA GLY A 31 26.20 17.80 3.44
C GLY A 31 24.99 18.66 3.83
N MET A 32 23.80 18.17 3.49
CA MET A 32 22.52 18.76 3.92
C MET A 32 22.25 18.49 5.40
N ILE A 33 22.76 17.36 5.91
CA ILE A 33 22.61 16.91 7.30
C ILE A 33 23.83 16.10 7.71
N ASN A 34 24.17 16.13 9.01
CA ASN A 34 25.24 15.30 9.57
C ASN A 34 24.67 14.13 10.37
N GLY A 35 25.35 12.99 10.33
CA GLY A 35 25.03 11.82 11.12
C GLY A 35 26.25 11.05 11.57
N VAL A 36 26.09 10.18 12.55
CA VAL A 36 27.15 9.31 13.09
C VAL A 36 27.03 7.93 12.47
N ILE A 37 28.10 7.39 11.93
CA ILE A 37 28.13 6.04 11.36
C ILE A 37 28.18 5.02 12.51
N ILE A 38 27.05 4.32 12.73
CA ILE A 38 26.92 3.36 13.85
C ILE A 38 27.08 1.90 13.42
N SER A 39 26.95 1.62 12.11
CA SER A 39 27.14 0.26 11.57
C SER A 39 27.73 0.31 10.16
N LYS A 40 28.48 -0.74 9.82
CA LYS A 40 29.11 -0.93 8.50
C LYS A 40 29.14 -2.41 8.16
N ILE A 41 28.50 -2.78 7.08
CA ILE A 41 28.41 -4.18 6.59
C ILE A 41 28.86 -4.21 5.13
N PHE A 42 29.84 -5.05 4.81
CA PHE A 42 30.24 -5.27 3.42
C PHE A 42 29.28 -6.25 2.72
N LYS A 43 28.72 -5.84 1.58
CA LYS A 43 27.75 -6.60 0.79
C LYS A 43 28.34 -7.11 -0.57
N GLY A 44 29.63 -7.39 -0.58
CA GLY A 44 30.34 -7.93 -1.74
C GLY A 44 30.90 -6.88 -2.70
N VAL A 45 30.10 -5.90 -3.14
CA VAL A 45 30.53 -4.82 -4.05
C VAL A 45 30.43 -3.43 -3.41
N ASN A 46 29.67 -3.27 -2.36
CA ASN A 46 29.52 -2.02 -1.61
C ASN A 46 29.41 -2.29 -0.12
N TYR A 47 29.52 -1.22 0.65
CA TYR A 47 29.25 -1.19 2.07
C TYR A 47 27.85 -0.62 2.30
N GLN A 48 27.09 -1.26 3.18
CA GLN A 48 25.87 -0.73 3.75
C GLN A 48 26.18 -0.14 5.11
N TYR A 49 25.81 1.11 5.29
CA TYR A 49 26.01 1.87 6.53
C TYR A 49 24.67 2.14 7.19
N THR A 50 24.63 2.05 8.52
CA THR A 50 23.56 2.64 9.32
C THR A 50 24.08 3.91 9.95
N ILE A 51 23.41 5.02 9.72
CA ILE A 51 23.82 6.35 10.18
C ILE A 51 22.74 6.90 11.10
N MET A 52 23.15 7.27 12.31
CA MET A 52 22.27 7.89 13.30
C MET A 52 22.19 9.39 13.08
N ILE A 53 20.99 9.91 12.84
CA ILE A 53 20.69 11.34 12.69
C ILE A 53 19.68 11.74 13.78
N GLY A 54 20.17 12.29 14.86
CA GLY A 54 19.36 12.57 16.05
C GLY A 54 18.81 11.28 16.67
N LYS A 55 17.51 10.99 16.47
CA LYS A 55 16.85 9.76 16.96
C LYS A 55 16.50 8.79 15.84
N ASN A 56 16.80 9.12 14.59
CA ASN A 56 16.43 8.32 13.43
C ASN A 56 17.66 7.65 12.83
N GLU A 57 17.46 6.44 12.33
CA GLU A 57 18.46 5.69 11.57
C GLU A 57 18.20 5.84 10.08
N VAL A 58 19.28 6.02 9.30
CA VAL A 58 19.24 6.08 7.85
C VAL A 58 20.22 5.06 7.29
N ILE A 59 19.79 4.28 6.32
CA ILE A 59 20.64 3.31 5.61
C ILE A 59 21.24 4.01 4.39
N VAL A 60 22.55 3.88 4.21
CA VAL A 60 23.30 4.45 3.09
C VAL A 60 24.18 3.36 2.48
N LYS A 61 24.23 3.30 1.14
CA LYS A 61 25.14 2.43 0.40
C LYS A 61 26.27 3.25 -0.23
N SER A 62 27.51 2.74 -0.14
CA SER A 62 28.66 3.36 -0.77
C SER A 62 29.72 2.33 -1.14
N THR A 63 30.41 2.54 -2.24
CA THR A 63 31.60 1.75 -2.61
C THR A 63 32.84 2.16 -1.83
N LYS A 64 32.85 3.33 -1.19
CA LYS A 64 33.95 3.84 -0.37
C LYS A 64 33.82 3.34 1.07
N SER A 65 34.99 3.14 1.70
CA SER A 65 35.08 2.72 3.10
C SER A 65 35.18 3.94 4.01
N TYR A 66 34.24 4.04 4.97
CA TYR A 66 34.23 5.06 6.02
C TYR A 66 34.40 4.39 7.38
N GLU A 67 34.89 5.13 8.37
CA GLU A 67 35.15 4.60 9.72
C GLU A 67 33.87 4.64 10.59
N LEU A 68 33.71 3.63 11.45
CA LEU A 68 32.68 3.63 12.48
C LEU A 68 32.93 4.78 13.47
N ASP A 69 31.84 5.24 14.09
CA ASP A 69 31.80 6.32 15.07
C ASP A 69 32.24 7.70 14.50
N SER A 70 32.54 7.78 13.20
CA SER A 70 32.84 9.06 12.54
C SER A 70 31.57 9.82 12.19
N ILE A 71 31.67 11.15 12.12
CA ILE A 71 30.61 12.03 11.67
C ILE A 71 30.77 12.21 10.16
N ALA A 72 29.69 11.90 9.42
CA ALA A 72 29.63 12.12 7.98
C ALA A 72 28.54 13.14 7.64
N GLY A 73 28.82 13.99 6.65
CA GLY A 73 27.78 14.76 5.97
C GLY A 73 27.01 13.88 4.99
N LEU A 74 25.72 14.08 4.89
CA LEU A 74 24.86 13.39 3.91
C LEU A 74 24.25 14.41 2.98
N HIS A 75 24.26 14.10 1.69
CA HIS A 75 23.66 14.89 0.64
C HIS A 75 22.75 14.02 -0.21
N ILE A 76 21.62 14.56 -0.64
CA ILE A 76 20.65 13.88 -1.50
C ILE A 76 20.28 14.85 -2.59
N GLU A 77 20.43 14.41 -3.84
CA GLU A 77 20.00 15.24 -4.98
C GLU A 77 18.46 15.32 -5.00
N PRO A 78 17.87 16.39 -5.57
CA PRO A 78 16.42 16.58 -5.56
C PRO A 78 15.60 15.45 -6.21
N ASP A 79 16.17 14.72 -7.16
CA ASP A 79 15.59 13.58 -7.85
C ASP A 79 15.72 12.26 -7.07
N GLY A 80 16.59 12.22 -6.06
CA GLY A 80 16.71 11.11 -5.10
C GLY A 80 15.72 11.20 -3.93
N ILE A 81 14.94 12.28 -3.84
CA ILE A 81 13.92 12.48 -2.79
C ILE A 81 12.54 12.23 -3.40
N HIS A 82 11.91 11.13 -3.01
CA HIS A 82 10.56 10.79 -3.42
C HIS A 82 9.57 11.12 -2.32
N ILE A 83 8.45 11.74 -2.69
CA ILE A 83 7.39 12.12 -1.75
C ILE A 83 6.16 11.30 -2.05
N MET A 84 5.59 10.67 -1.01
CA MET A 84 4.35 9.90 -1.09
C MET A 84 3.32 10.49 -0.13
N LYS A 85 2.03 10.33 -0.42
CA LYS A 85 0.99 10.67 0.56
C LYS A 85 1.18 9.84 1.82
N LYS A 86 1.16 10.49 2.98
CA LYS A 86 1.38 9.84 4.28
C LYS A 86 0.31 8.80 4.62
N ASP A 87 -0.90 8.97 4.12
CA ASP A 87 -2.07 8.17 4.48
C ASP A 87 -2.35 7.02 3.49
N PHE A 88 -1.36 6.59 2.69
CA PHE A 88 -1.53 5.42 1.83
C PHE A 88 -1.45 4.13 2.66
N THR A 89 -2.46 3.94 3.50
CA THR A 89 -2.64 2.75 4.33
C THR A 89 -3.75 1.84 3.81
N MET A 90 -4.44 2.29 2.75
CA MET A 90 -5.59 1.60 2.17
C MET A 90 -5.59 1.76 0.66
N ASN A 91 -5.95 0.70 -0.05
CA ASN A 91 -6.43 0.81 -1.42
C ASN A 91 -7.84 1.36 -1.39
N VAL A 92 -8.17 2.28 -2.29
CA VAL A 92 -9.50 2.91 -2.39
C VAL A 92 -9.97 2.80 -3.83
N TYR A 93 -10.95 1.94 -4.07
CA TYR A 93 -11.54 1.70 -5.38
C TYR A 93 -12.87 2.45 -5.47
N THR A 94 -12.90 3.50 -6.30
CA THR A 94 -14.08 4.35 -6.44
C THR A 94 -15.05 3.84 -7.50
N ASP A 95 -14.62 2.95 -8.38
CA ASP A 95 -15.44 2.43 -9.48
C ASP A 95 -15.93 1.01 -9.21
N ALA A 96 -15.93 0.63 -7.92
CA ALA A 96 -16.47 -0.65 -7.46
C ALA A 96 -18.00 -0.66 -7.46
N TRP A 97 -18.59 -1.83 -7.64
CA TRP A 97 -20.03 -2.04 -7.62
C TRP A 97 -20.38 -3.42 -7.03
N ILE A 98 -21.63 -3.65 -6.68
CA ILE A 98 -22.11 -4.90 -6.06
C ILE A 98 -22.77 -5.79 -7.12
N ASP A 99 -22.36 -7.05 -7.21
CA ASP A 99 -22.97 -8.03 -8.10
C ASP A 99 -24.22 -8.66 -7.48
N LYS A 100 -24.96 -9.45 -8.30
CA LYS A 100 -26.16 -10.19 -7.89
C LYS A 100 -25.95 -11.21 -6.76
N ASN A 101 -24.71 -11.58 -6.46
CA ASN A 101 -24.36 -12.53 -5.40
C ASN A 101 -23.89 -11.81 -4.14
N ASN A 102 -24.03 -10.48 -4.08
CA ASN A 102 -23.53 -9.61 -3.01
C ASN A 102 -22.00 -9.59 -2.87
N ASN A 103 -21.27 -9.86 -3.94
CA ASN A 103 -19.83 -9.62 -4.00
C ASN A 103 -19.56 -8.17 -4.43
N VAL A 104 -18.46 -7.60 -3.95
CA VAL A 104 -17.96 -6.34 -4.51
C VAL A 104 -17.06 -6.63 -5.70
N MET A 105 -17.38 -5.98 -6.82
CA MET A 105 -16.59 -6.05 -8.05
C MET A 105 -15.56 -4.95 -8.08
N ILE A 106 -14.30 -5.33 -8.17
CA ILE A 106 -13.14 -4.44 -8.34
C ILE A 106 -12.40 -4.95 -9.56
N ASP A 107 -12.20 -4.12 -10.56
CA ASP A 107 -11.51 -4.49 -11.82
C ASP A 107 -12.11 -5.78 -12.48
N ASP A 108 -13.43 -5.87 -12.51
CA ASP A 108 -14.19 -7.04 -12.98
C ASP A 108 -13.92 -8.35 -12.20
N VAL A 109 -13.20 -8.27 -11.08
CA VAL A 109 -12.95 -9.41 -10.17
C VAL A 109 -13.95 -9.37 -9.02
N PRO A 110 -14.67 -10.47 -8.73
CA PRO A 110 -15.59 -10.56 -7.60
C PRO A 110 -14.83 -10.89 -6.31
N PHE A 111 -14.98 -10.03 -5.31
CA PHE A 111 -14.51 -10.27 -3.96
C PHE A 111 -15.68 -10.53 -3.03
N GLU A 112 -15.62 -11.60 -2.23
CA GLU A 112 -16.57 -11.77 -1.14
C GLU A 112 -16.49 -10.58 -0.19
N CYS A 113 -17.63 -10.08 0.25
CA CYS A 113 -17.69 -8.97 1.20
C CYS A 113 -18.84 -9.15 2.21
N VAL A 114 -18.79 -8.37 3.29
CA VAL A 114 -19.88 -8.32 4.28
C VAL A 114 -20.87 -7.25 3.84
N ILE A 115 -21.81 -7.59 2.96
CA ILE A 115 -22.77 -6.63 2.37
C ILE A 115 -23.62 -5.92 3.42
N THR A 116 -23.90 -6.56 4.56
CA THR A 116 -24.69 -5.96 5.67
C THR A 116 -24.03 -4.75 6.32
N GLN A 117 -22.75 -4.49 6.04
CA GLN A 117 -22.09 -3.25 6.49
C GLN A 117 -22.68 -1.99 5.83
N LEU A 118 -23.30 -2.12 4.64
CA LEU A 118 -23.97 -1.01 3.96
C LEU A 118 -25.24 -0.55 4.70
N LEU A 119 -25.83 -1.44 5.50
CA LEU A 119 -26.97 -1.16 6.38
C LEU A 119 -26.73 -1.81 7.75
N PRO A 120 -26.11 -1.12 8.71
CA PRO A 120 -25.75 -1.72 9.99
C PRO A 120 -26.94 -2.29 10.79
N GLY A 121 -26.77 -3.55 11.19
CA GLY A 121 -27.80 -4.29 11.95
C GLY A 121 -28.81 -5.04 11.06
N SER A 122 -28.67 -4.99 9.75
CA SER A 122 -29.45 -5.77 8.79
C SER A 122 -29.03 -7.25 8.77
N SER A 123 -29.82 -8.06 8.07
CA SER A 123 -29.55 -9.47 7.75
C SER A 123 -29.79 -9.73 6.27
N ILE A 124 -29.32 -10.86 5.76
CA ILE A 124 -29.58 -11.30 4.38
C ILE A 124 -30.67 -12.37 4.45
N ASP A 125 -31.69 -12.27 3.59
CA ASP A 125 -32.74 -13.27 3.46
C ASP A 125 -32.35 -14.42 2.50
N GLU A 126 -33.26 -15.40 2.32
CA GLU A 126 -33.05 -16.57 1.46
C GLU A 126 -32.89 -16.24 -0.02
N ASP A 127 -33.40 -15.09 -0.47
CA ASP A 127 -33.32 -14.58 -1.83
C ASP A 127 -32.07 -13.71 -2.08
N GLY A 128 -31.27 -13.43 -1.02
CA GLY A 128 -30.03 -12.63 -1.10
C GLY A 128 -30.23 -11.12 -0.86
N TYR A 129 -31.45 -10.68 -0.54
CA TYR A 129 -31.73 -9.27 -0.25
C TYR A 129 -31.33 -8.89 1.17
N VAL A 130 -30.97 -7.62 1.35
CA VAL A 130 -30.64 -7.08 2.66
C VAL A 130 -31.89 -6.55 3.35
N VAL A 131 -32.22 -7.10 4.52
CA VAL A 131 -33.41 -6.78 5.30
C VAL A 131 -33.02 -5.92 6.50
N SER A 132 -33.71 -4.80 6.69
CA SER A 132 -33.51 -3.89 7.81
C SER A 132 -33.69 -4.59 9.17
N LYS A 133 -33.07 -4.02 10.22
CA LYS A 133 -33.10 -4.59 11.58
C LYS A 133 -34.52 -4.82 12.13
N ASP A 134 -35.47 -3.99 11.75
CA ASP A 134 -36.89 -4.11 12.13
C ASP A 134 -37.69 -5.06 11.23
N GLY A 135 -37.10 -5.56 10.16
CA GLY A 135 -37.70 -6.46 9.20
C GLY A 135 -38.77 -5.80 8.30
N GLN A 136 -38.88 -4.47 8.29
CA GLN A 136 -39.91 -3.75 7.56
C GLN A 136 -39.51 -3.32 6.14
N HIS A 137 -38.18 -3.16 5.92
CA HIS A 137 -37.63 -2.68 4.67
C HIS A 137 -36.65 -3.71 4.09
N LYS A 138 -36.70 -3.86 2.78
CA LYS A 138 -35.90 -4.80 2.02
C LYS A 138 -35.16 -4.06 0.90
N TYR A 139 -33.88 -4.38 0.69
CA TYR A 139 -33.00 -3.68 -0.23
C TYR A 139 -32.30 -4.64 -1.17
N ASP A 140 -32.25 -4.26 -2.45
CA ASP A 140 -31.46 -4.93 -3.48
C ASP A 140 -30.25 -4.05 -3.83
N PHE A 141 -29.06 -4.49 -3.46
CA PHE A 141 -27.83 -3.78 -3.77
C PHE A 141 -27.18 -4.24 -5.09
N ASN A 142 -27.83 -5.12 -5.88
CA ASN A 142 -27.31 -5.44 -7.21
C ASN A 142 -27.14 -4.16 -8.04
N ASP A 143 -26.00 -4.06 -8.75
CA ASP A 143 -25.57 -2.87 -9.51
C ASP A 143 -25.41 -1.58 -8.68
N ALA A 144 -25.33 -1.69 -7.34
CA ALA A 144 -25.09 -0.53 -6.49
C ALA A 144 -23.64 -0.06 -6.61
N ASP A 145 -23.44 1.22 -6.95
CA ASP A 145 -22.15 1.87 -6.94
C ASP A 145 -21.64 2.05 -5.52
N VAL A 146 -20.45 1.55 -5.24
CA VAL A 146 -19.80 1.65 -3.94
C VAL A 146 -18.38 2.20 -4.04
N VAL A 147 -17.86 2.62 -2.91
CA VAL A 147 -16.41 2.77 -2.70
C VAL A 147 -15.96 1.60 -1.85
N ALA A 148 -14.99 0.83 -2.35
CA ALA A 148 -14.35 -0.24 -1.61
C ALA A 148 -13.00 0.22 -1.07
N GLU A 149 -12.73 -0.06 0.21
CA GLU A 149 -11.48 0.29 0.88
C GLU A 149 -10.87 -0.97 1.49
N ILE A 150 -9.61 -1.26 1.14
CA ILE A 150 -8.88 -2.45 1.59
C ILE A 150 -7.56 -2.00 2.21
N PRO A 151 -7.33 -2.25 3.52
CA PRO A 151 -6.04 -1.95 4.16
C PRO A 151 -4.91 -2.75 3.51
N LEU A 152 -3.73 -2.13 3.35
CA LEU A 152 -2.57 -2.74 2.68
C LEU A 152 -2.08 -3.99 3.41
N ASP A 153 -2.18 -4.00 4.75
CA ASP A 153 -1.78 -5.08 5.64
C ASP A 153 -2.80 -6.23 5.75
N LYS A 154 -3.91 -6.14 4.99
CA LYS A 154 -4.99 -7.12 4.93
C LYS A 154 -5.06 -7.85 3.60
N ILE A 155 -4.13 -7.59 2.72
CA ILE A 155 -3.97 -8.30 1.46
C ILE A 155 -2.91 -9.38 1.65
N ASP A 156 -3.32 -10.63 1.55
CA ASP A 156 -2.46 -11.80 1.66
C ASP A 156 -1.96 -12.23 0.27
N VAL A 157 -0.70 -12.64 0.18
CA VAL A 157 -0.15 -13.21 -1.05
C VAL A 157 -0.49 -14.69 -1.13
N VAL A 158 -0.86 -15.15 -2.33
CA VAL A 158 -1.12 -16.54 -2.66
C VAL A 158 -0.05 -17.02 -3.64
N ASP A 159 0.78 -17.99 -3.19
CA ASP A 159 1.90 -18.50 -4.00
C ASP A 159 1.41 -19.33 -5.21
N ASP A 160 0.30 -20.05 -5.05
CA ASP A 160 -0.31 -20.83 -6.11
C ASP A 160 -1.42 -20.02 -6.79
N ILE A 161 -1.09 -19.40 -7.90
CA ILE A 161 -2.01 -18.55 -8.68
C ILE A 161 -3.16 -19.32 -9.33
N GLU A 162 -3.08 -20.66 -9.43
CA GLU A 162 -4.15 -21.53 -9.92
C GLU A 162 -5.06 -22.04 -8.79
N SER A 163 -4.76 -21.69 -7.54
CA SER A 163 -5.56 -22.06 -6.38
C SER A 163 -6.92 -21.35 -6.37
N ASP A 164 -7.96 -22.05 -5.91
CA ASP A 164 -9.30 -21.48 -5.66
C ASP A 164 -9.28 -20.35 -4.60
N GLU A 165 -8.19 -20.22 -3.84
CA GLU A 165 -8.00 -19.14 -2.88
C GLU A 165 -7.48 -17.85 -3.49
N CYS A 166 -6.97 -17.90 -4.74
CA CYS A 166 -6.43 -16.73 -5.43
C CYS A 166 -7.57 -15.94 -6.06
N GLU A 167 -7.76 -14.72 -5.61
CA GLU A 167 -8.83 -13.83 -6.13
C GLU A 167 -8.30 -12.92 -7.26
N VAL A 168 -7.07 -12.43 -7.13
CA VAL A 168 -6.44 -11.53 -8.11
C VAL A 168 -5.07 -12.04 -8.49
N VAL A 169 -4.75 -12.00 -9.77
CA VAL A 169 -3.41 -12.28 -10.31
C VAL A 169 -2.89 -11.04 -11.00
N GLY A 170 -1.62 -10.74 -10.79
CA GLY A 170 -0.97 -9.63 -11.46
C GLY A 170 0.55 -9.68 -11.37
N GLU A 171 1.18 -8.69 -11.98
CA GLU A 171 2.63 -8.54 -12.02
C GLU A 171 3.08 -7.46 -11.04
N ILE A 172 4.16 -7.70 -10.31
CA ILE A 172 4.78 -6.68 -9.45
C ILE A 172 5.46 -5.63 -10.33
N VAL A 173 4.89 -4.43 -10.39
CA VAL A 173 5.38 -3.30 -11.20
C VAL A 173 6.23 -2.32 -10.41
N ASP A 174 6.10 -2.30 -9.07
CA ASP A 174 6.94 -1.46 -8.19
C ASP A 174 7.09 -2.09 -6.81
N LEU A 175 8.20 -1.78 -6.15
CA LEU A 175 8.47 -2.20 -4.78
C LEU A 175 9.33 -1.17 -4.03
N ILE A 176 9.00 -0.95 -2.77
CA ILE A 176 9.74 -0.04 -1.88
C ILE A 176 9.94 -0.71 -0.52
N TYR A 177 11.18 -0.74 -0.02
CA TYR A 177 11.45 -1.18 1.34
C TYR A 177 11.19 -0.06 2.36
N VAL A 178 10.33 -0.31 3.35
CA VAL A 178 9.86 0.69 4.33
C VAL A 178 10.36 0.34 5.74
N GLY A 179 11.61 -0.07 5.85
CA GLY A 179 12.31 -0.28 7.13
C GLY A 179 12.22 -1.71 7.68
N ASP A 180 11.05 -2.27 7.87
CA ASP A 180 10.81 -3.62 8.38
C ASP A 180 10.02 -4.52 7.42
N HIS A 181 9.43 -3.94 6.38
CA HIS A 181 8.65 -4.64 5.36
C HIS A 181 8.83 -3.99 3.99
N TYR A 182 8.36 -4.66 2.96
CA TYR A 182 8.26 -4.11 1.61
C TYR A 182 6.82 -3.69 1.35
N ARG A 183 6.64 -2.59 0.63
CA ARG A 183 5.39 -2.20 -0.02
C ARG A 183 5.52 -2.51 -1.50
N TYR A 184 4.53 -3.19 -2.05
CA TYR A 184 4.47 -3.62 -3.44
C TYR A 184 3.30 -2.98 -4.15
N ILE A 185 3.44 -2.77 -5.45
CA ILE A 185 2.34 -2.50 -6.36
C ILE A 185 2.26 -3.69 -7.30
N LEU A 186 1.14 -4.41 -7.23
CA LEU A 186 0.77 -5.43 -8.19
C LEU A 186 -0.21 -4.81 -9.18
N ARG A 187 0.03 -5.01 -10.46
CA ARG A 187 -0.83 -4.56 -11.55
C ARG A 187 -1.50 -5.74 -12.22
N THR A 188 -2.81 -5.66 -12.37
CA THR A 188 -3.61 -6.65 -13.10
C THR A 188 -3.48 -6.49 -14.61
N GLU A 189 -4.02 -7.44 -15.40
CA GLU A 189 -4.09 -7.32 -16.85
C GLU A 189 -4.94 -6.14 -17.33
N ASN A 190 -5.90 -5.70 -16.51
CA ASN A 190 -6.77 -4.55 -16.80
C ASN A 190 -6.17 -3.21 -16.34
N GLU A 191 -4.90 -3.19 -15.91
CA GLU A 191 -4.17 -2.00 -15.44
C GLU A 191 -4.63 -1.47 -14.07
N GLU A 192 -5.39 -2.25 -13.26
CA GLU A 192 -5.71 -1.87 -11.89
C GLU A 192 -4.55 -2.20 -10.94
N ASP A 193 -4.27 -1.31 -10.02
CA ASP A 193 -3.18 -1.44 -9.06
C ASP A 193 -3.67 -1.87 -7.68
N PHE A 194 -3.10 -2.96 -7.17
CA PHE A 194 -3.27 -3.42 -5.80
C PHE A 194 -1.98 -3.18 -5.03
N VAL A 195 -2.04 -2.36 -3.99
CA VAL A 195 -0.90 -2.11 -3.13
C VAL A 195 -1.00 -2.96 -1.88
N PHE A 196 0.05 -3.69 -1.56
CA PHE A 196 0.11 -4.54 -0.37
C PHE A 196 1.46 -4.43 0.33
N VAL A 197 1.55 -4.95 1.54
CA VAL A 197 2.78 -5.01 2.32
C VAL A 197 3.14 -6.45 2.65
N SER A 198 4.43 -6.77 2.62
CA SER A 198 4.93 -8.09 2.98
C SER A 198 6.33 -8.01 3.57
N THR A 199 6.64 -8.91 4.51
CA THR A 199 8.00 -9.12 4.99
C THR A 199 8.83 -10.03 4.06
N TYR A 200 8.17 -10.75 3.13
CA TYR A 200 8.85 -11.55 2.11
C TYR A 200 9.33 -10.65 0.98
N SER A 201 10.44 -11.06 0.34
CA SER A 201 11.02 -10.35 -0.78
C SER A 201 10.59 -10.99 -2.09
N TYR A 202 9.81 -10.26 -2.87
CA TYR A 202 9.45 -10.56 -4.26
C TYR A 202 10.26 -9.65 -5.20
N ASN A 203 10.38 -10.03 -6.47
CA ASN A 203 11.10 -9.24 -7.46
C ASN A 203 10.13 -8.47 -8.37
N LEU A 204 10.66 -7.44 -9.04
CA LEU A 204 9.94 -6.80 -10.14
C LEU A 204 9.67 -7.84 -11.25
N ASN A 205 8.50 -7.75 -11.85
CA ASN A 205 7.94 -8.64 -12.87
C ASN A 205 7.64 -10.07 -12.38
N ASP A 206 7.70 -10.35 -11.08
CA ASP A 206 7.12 -11.60 -10.55
C ASP A 206 5.59 -11.54 -10.70
N THR A 207 5.00 -12.63 -11.21
CA THR A 207 3.54 -12.81 -11.25
C THR A 207 3.12 -13.53 -9.97
N ILE A 208 2.23 -12.93 -9.20
CA ILE A 208 1.74 -13.48 -7.94
C ILE A 208 0.22 -13.36 -7.83
N GLY A 209 -0.34 -14.15 -6.93
CA GLY A 209 -1.75 -14.08 -6.54
C GLY A 209 -1.96 -13.28 -5.27
N LEU A 210 -3.14 -12.66 -5.14
CA LEU A 210 -3.58 -11.98 -3.93
C LEU A 210 -4.96 -12.50 -3.52
N LYS A 211 -5.22 -12.41 -2.20
CA LYS A 211 -6.55 -12.63 -1.61
C LYS A 211 -6.82 -11.64 -0.48
N VAL A 212 -8.10 -11.37 -0.25
CA VAL A 212 -8.57 -10.47 0.81
C VAL A 212 -9.72 -11.13 1.56
N LYS A 213 -9.69 -11.11 2.88
CA LYS A 213 -10.81 -11.62 3.67
C LYS A 213 -11.99 -10.65 3.57
N LYS A 214 -13.20 -11.17 3.42
CA LYS A 214 -14.43 -10.37 3.29
C LYS A 214 -14.66 -9.38 4.43
N GLU A 215 -14.18 -9.68 5.63
CA GLU A 215 -14.27 -8.82 6.82
C GLU A 215 -13.34 -7.60 6.74
N ASP A 216 -12.28 -7.68 5.93
CA ASP A 216 -11.28 -6.64 5.77
C ASP A 216 -11.61 -5.65 4.64
N ILE A 217 -12.62 -5.96 3.82
CA ILE A 217 -13.15 -5.07 2.78
C ILE A 217 -14.20 -4.16 3.38
N LYS A 218 -13.95 -2.86 3.40
CA LYS A 218 -14.90 -1.84 3.85
C LYS A 218 -15.62 -1.24 2.66
N LEU A 219 -16.95 -1.17 2.76
CA LEU A 219 -17.82 -0.66 1.71
C LEU A 219 -18.55 0.59 2.15
N ARG A 220 -18.75 1.51 1.22
CA ARG A 220 -19.56 2.70 1.40
C ARG A 220 -20.36 2.96 0.12
N LEU A 221 -21.70 3.10 0.24
CA LEU A 221 -22.57 3.48 -0.86
C LEU A 221 -22.20 4.88 -1.38
N LYS A 222 -22.29 5.07 -2.69
CA LYS A 222 -22.19 6.39 -3.33
C LYS A 222 -23.53 7.14 -3.30
N LYS A 223 -24.64 6.44 -3.15
CA LYS A 223 -26.00 6.97 -3.06
C LYS A 223 -26.64 6.68 -1.71
N GLU A 224 -27.79 7.27 -1.45
CA GLU A 224 -28.57 7.00 -0.24
C GLU A 224 -29.11 5.56 -0.28
N VAL A 225 -29.15 4.90 0.89
CA VAL A 225 -29.59 3.48 1.00
C VAL A 225 -31.04 3.30 0.53
N THR A 226 -31.87 4.31 0.69
CA THR A 226 -33.30 4.30 0.28
C THR A 226 -33.49 4.19 -1.23
N GLU A 227 -32.49 4.50 -2.05
CA GLU A 227 -32.56 4.33 -3.50
C GLU A 227 -32.55 2.85 -3.93
N TYR A 228 -32.20 1.95 -3.03
CA TYR A 228 -32.12 0.51 -3.26
C TYR A 228 -33.26 -0.28 -2.60
N GLU A 229 -34.24 0.40 -1.98
CA GLU A 229 -35.40 -0.21 -1.35
C GLU A 229 -36.37 -0.80 -2.41
N ILE A 230 -36.91 -2.04 -2.17
CA ILE A 230 -37.77 -2.80 -3.07
C ILE A 230 -39.10 -3.18 -2.43
#